data_73099a42823919498b50e698d022b5e8
#
_entry.id   73099a42823919498b50e698d022b5e8
#
_cell.length_a   1.000
_cell.length_b   1.000
_cell.length_c   1.000
_cell.angle_alpha   90.00
_cell.angle_beta   90.00
_cell.angle_gamma   90.00
#
_symmetry.space_group_name_H-M   'P 1'
#
loop_
_entity.id
_entity.type
_entity.pdbx_description
1 polymer ?
#
loop_
_entity_poly.entity_id
_entity_poly.type
_entity_poly.pdbx_seq_one_letter_code
_entity_poly.pdbx_strand_id
1 'polypeptide(L)'
;EVTTYRIDGEYLDGRHPETVEFTPDLREDLKRRDFTINAMAYSHETGIVDEFEGMEDLKRRVIRCVGCAKDRFTEDALRILRAVRFAAQLDFVIEDETYKAIAEIAPNLVHVSKERIQTEFTKTLISCNPQGVLAMEETGMSPYMTQSFPDIFSEAKSRGICLEERLRRSAELPAEKYFRYGALLAHLGEKKTETILRELKLDNHTIRSAKTLAAFSGLPLPTEEGAVRKTMSQMEDWLFDAFLIFERNLLPEKREQAEQAEKLCRRIRERGDCVRMKDMKVTGNDLMEAGVKP
;
A
#
# COMPACT_ATOMS: atom_id res chain seq x y z
N GLU A 1 -15.66 -22.27 -4.41
CA GLU A 1 -14.93 -22.43 -5.69
C GLU A 1 -14.62 -23.91 -5.88
N VAL A 2 -14.86 -24.43 -7.09
CA VAL A 2 -14.52 -25.83 -7.44
C VAL A 2 -13.40 -25.78 -8.46
N THR A 3 -12.28 -26.45 -8.17
CA THR A 3 -11.15 -26.53 -9.09
C THR A 3 -10.72 -28.00 -9.25
N THR A 4 -10.17 -28.32 -10.39
CA THR A 4 -9.52 -29.62 -10.64
C THR A 4 -8.04 -29.54 -10.26
N TYR A 5 -7.48 -30.67 -9.79
CA TYR A 5 -6.05 -30.75 -9.58
C TYR A 5 -5.33 -30.72 -10.92
N ARG A 6 -4.19 -30.05 -10.95
CA ARG A 6 -3.42 -29.86 -12.18
C ARG A 6 -1.92 -29.85 -11.94
N ILE A 7 -1.19 -30.21 -12.98
CA ILE A 7 0.24 -30.03 -13.12
C ILE A 7 0.44 -28.88 -14.09
N ASP A 8 1.24 -27.91 -13.73
CA ASP A 8 1.61 -26.80 -14.59
C ASP A 8 2.90 -27.18 -15.33
N GLY A 9 2.93 -27.03 -16.67
CA GLY A 9 4.12 -27.20 -17.51
C GLY A 9 5.11 -26.04 -17.36
N GLU A 10 6.03 -25.87 -18.31
CA GLU A 10 7.01 -24.80 -18.29
C GLU A 10 6.36 -23.42 -18.38
N TYR A 11 6.94 -22.43 -17.71
CA TYR A 11 6.50 -21.04 -17.68
C TYR A 11 7.39 -20.20 -18.59
N LEU A 12 7.00 -19.99 -19.84
CA LEU A 12 7.81 -19.23 -20.81
C LEU A 12 7.65 -17.72 -20.66
N ASP A 13 6.48 -17.25 -20.22
CA ASP A 13 6.18 -15.83 -20.05
C ASP A 13 6.31 -15.33 -18.59
N GLY A 14 6.78 -16.20 -17.69
CA GLY A 14 6.91 -15.90 -16.24
C GLY A 14 5.58 -15.70 -15.54
N ARG A 15 4.46 -16.25 -16.10
CA ARG A 15 3.12 -16.16 -15.50
C ARG A 15 2.22 -17.35 -15.77
N HIS A 16 2.14 -17.77 -17.04
CA HIS A 16 1.23 -18.84 -17.45
C HIS A 16 2.05 -20.05 -17.84
N PRO A 17 1.69 -21.23 -17.35
CA PRO A 17 2.28 -22.45 -17.85
C PRO A 17 1.87 -22.65 -19.32
N GLU A 18 2.80 -23.08 -20.15
CA GLU A 18 2.55 -23.36 -21.56
C GLU A 18 1.50 -24.47 -21.74
N THR A 19 1.53 -25.44 -20.84
CA THR A 19 0.57 -26.55 -20.80
C THR A 19 0.03 -26.74 -19.39
N VAL A 20 -1.22 -27.15 -19.30
CA VAL A 20 -1.88 -27.53 -18.06
C VAL A 20 -2.42 -28.96 -18.24
N GLU A 21 -1.97 -29.86 -17.41
CA GLU A 21 -2.45 -31.23 -17.38
C GLU A 21 -3.28 -31.47 -16.11
N PHE A 22 -4.46 -32.03 -16.25
CA PHE A 22 -5.27 -32.43 -15.10
C PHE A 22 -4.77 -33.74 -14.52
N THR A 23 -4.70 -33.81 -13.19
CA THR A 23 -4.23 -34.99 -12.46
C THR A 23 -5.18 -35.34 -11.34
N PRO A 24 -5.34 -36.60 -10.99
CA PRO A 24 -6.01 -37.02 -9.75
C PRO A 24 -5.08 -36.88 -8.52
N ASP A 25 -3.79 -36.58 -8.70
CA ASP A 25 -2.82 -36.53 -7.63
C ASP A 25 -2.83 -35.13 -6.95
N LEU A 26 -3.34 -35.11 -5.72
CA LEU A 26 -3.37 -33.90 -4.88
C LEU A 26 -1.96 -33.36 -4.62
N ARG A 27 -0.96 -34.24 -4.44
CA ARG A 27 0.41 -33.83 -4.13
C ARG A 27 1.02 -32.97 -5.25
N GLU A 28 0.79 -33.34 -6.50
CA GLU A 28 1.25 -32.54 -7.65
C GLU A 28 0.56 -31.17 -7.72
N ASP A 29 -0.73 -31.09 -7.39
CA ASP A 29 -1.40 -29.77 -7.29
C ASP A 29 -0.85 -28.91 -6.16
N LEU A 30 -0.56 -29.49 -5.01
CA LEU A 30 0.01 -28.77 -3.87
C LEU A 30 1.46 -28.32 -4.15
N LYS A 31 2.24 -29.12 -4.86
CA LYS A 31 3.65 -28.87 -5.21
C LYS A 31 3.86 -27.62 -6.07
N ARG A 32 2.89 -27.28 -6.94
CA ARG A 32 2.98 -26.08 -7.79
C ARG A 32 2.62 -24.77 -7.07
N ARG A 33 2.17 -24.83 -5.82
CA ARG A 33 1.77 -23.66 -5.03
C ARG A 33 2.99 -22.84 -4.58
N ASP A 34 2.75 -21.62 -4.15
CA ASP A 34 3.81 -20.67 -3.78
C ASP A 34 4.47 -21.02 -2.43
N PHE A 35 3.68 -21.14 -1.37
CA PHE A 35 4.21 -21.30 0.00
C PHE A 35 3.61 -22.52 0.68
N THR A 36 4.37 -23.14 1.57
CA THR A 36 3.98 -24.33 2.33
C THR A 36 2.67 -24.13 3.09
N ILE A 37 2.47 -22.96 3.72
CA ILE A 37 1.26 -22.59 4.42
C ILE A 37 0.00 -22.52 3.53
N ASN A 38 0.19 -22.42 2.21
CA ASN A 38 -0.88 -22.44 1.21
C ASN A 38 -0.95 -23.78 0.46
N ALA A 39 -0.06 -24.72 0.78
CA ALA A 39 0.06 -26.01 0.10
C ALA A 39 -0.47 -27.17 0.97
N MET A 40 -1.60 -26.93 1.61
CA MET A 40 -2.33 -27.93 2.41
C MET A 40 -3.74 -28.11 1.86
N ALA A 41 -4.33 -29.26 2.10
CA ALA A 41 -5.70 -29.57 1.76
C ALA A 41 -6.44 -30.17 2.96
N TYR A 42 -7.75 -30.12 2.92
CA TYR A 42 -8.61 -30.72 3.95
C TYR A 42 -9.76 -31.52 3.31
N SER A 43 -10.00 -32.70 3.84
CA SER A 43 -11.24 -33.43 3.57
C SER A 43 -11.84 -33.98 4.85
N HIS A 44 -13.16 -34.28 4.85
CA HIS A 44 -13.80 -34.89 6.00
C HIS A 44 -13.31 -36.31 6.28
N GLU A 45 -12.83 -37.01 5.25
CA GLU A 45 -12.41 -38.41 5.36
C GLU A 45 -10.98 -38.53 5.85
N THR A 46 -10.08 -37.71 5.32
CA THR A 46 -8.64 -37.80 5.59
C THR A 46 -8.11 -36.74 6.59
N GLY A 47 -8.94 -35.73 6.93
CA GLY A 47 -8.51 -34.58 7.70
C GLY A 47 -7.60 -33.67 6.89
N ILE A 48 -6.60 -33.07 7.55
CA ILE A 48 -5.61 -32.20 6.89
C ILE A 48 -4.55 -33.05 6.22
N VAL A 49 -4.32 -32.79 4.93
CA VAL A 49 -3.21 -33.33 4.15
C VAL A 49 -2.17 -32.25 4.00
N ASP A 50 -0.98 -32.48 4.58
CA ASP A 50 0.14 -31.53 4.62
C ASP A 50 1.42 -32.24 4.17
N GLU A 51 1.69 -32.18 2.88
CA GLU A 51 2.83 -32.84 2.22
C GLU A 51 4.14 -32.01 2.30
N PHE A 52 4.05 -30.75 2.69
CA PHE A 52 5.15 -29.78 2.63
C PHE A 52 5.43 -29.07 3.96
N GLU A 53 4.95 -29.64 5.07
CA GLU A 53 5.16 -29.13 6.44
C GLU A 53 4.56 -27.73 6.69
N GLY A 54 3.48 -27.38 6.00
CA GLY A 54 2.83 -26.08 6.14
C GLY A 54 2.27 -25.84 7.55
N MET A 55 1.78 -26.88 8.25
CA MET A 55 1.32 -26.78 9.63
C MET A 55 2.45 -26.45 10.60
N GLU A 56 3.65 -26.96 10.36
CA GLU A 56 4.83 -26.66 11.17
C GLU A 56 5.29 -25.21 10.92
N ASP A 57 5.33 -24.78 9.65
CA ASP A 57 5.66 -23.40 9.29
C ASP A 57 4.64 -22.39 9.85
N LEU A 58 3.36 -22.73 9.90
CA LEU A 58 2.34 -21.92 10.59
C LEU A 58 2.63 -21.77 12.08
N LYS A 59 3.00 -22.87 12.77
CA LYS A 59 3.35 -22.82 14.20
C LYS A 59 4.60 -21.98 14.45
N ARG A 60 5.59 -22.10 13.56
CA ARG A 60 6.86 -21.36 13.62
C ARG A 60 6.75 -19.93 13.14
N ARG A 61 5.60 -19.56 12.55
CA ARG A 61 5.38 -18.26 11.91
C ARG A 61 6.38 -17.96 10.80
N VAL A 62 6.55 -18.89 9.87
CA VAL A 62 7.52 -18.80 8.77
C VAL A 62 6.82 -18.84 7.43
N ILE A 63 7.24 -17.98 6.51
CA ILE A 63 6.89 -18.03 5.08
C ILE A 63 8.01 -18.74 4.34
N ARG A 64 7.75 -19.96 3.88
CA ARG A 64 8.69 -20.80 3.14
C ARG A 64 8.07 -21.24 1.82
N CYS A 65 8.85 -21.19 0.75
CA CYS A 65 8.43 -21.70 -0.55
C CYS A 65 8.23 -23.22 -0.54
N VAL A 66 7.33 -23.71 -1.38
CA VAL A 66 7.21 -25.13 -1.67
C VAL A 66 8.38 -25.55 -2.59
N GLY A 67 9.21 -26.45 -2.12
CA GLY A 67 10.39 -26.89 -2.86
C GLY A 67 11.48 -25.83 -2.98
N CYS A 68 12.09 -25.68 -4.16
CA CYS A 68 13.13 -24.69 -4.39
C CYS A 68 12.53 -23.30 -4.62
N ALA A 69 12.87 -22.34 -3.75
CA ALA A 69 12.35 -20.98 -3.84
C ALA A 69 12.70 -20.28 -5.16
N LYS A 70 13.92 -20.49 -5.66
CA LYS A 70 14.38 -19.91 -6.92
C LYS A 70 13.55 -20.39 -8.11
N ASP A 71 13.22 -21.68 -8.17
CA ASP A 71 12.39 -22.24 -9.23
C ASP A 71 10.98 -21.67 -9.16
N ARG A 72 10.37 -21.64 -7.96
CA ARG A 72 9.04 -21.09 -7.73
C ARG A 72 8.92 -19.62 -8.11
N PHE A 73 9.94 -18.82 -7.83
CA PHE A 73 9.97 -17.40 -8.17
C PHE A 73 10.29 -17.14 -9.66
N THR A 74 11.05 -18.03 -10.29
CA THR A 74 11.31 -17.96 -11.74
C THR A 74 10.03 -18.23 -12.55
N GLU A 75 9.15 -19.14 -12.09
CA GLU A 75 7.85 -19.42 -12.72
C GLU A 75 6.93 -18.20 -12.72
N ASP A 76 6.84 -17.48 -11.61
CA ASP A 76 6.07 -16.23 -11.49
C ASP A 76 6.76 -15.31 -10.48
N ALA A 77 7.46 -14.32 -11.01
CA ALA A 77 8.19 -13.35 -10.20
C ALA A 77 7.30 -12.56 -9.23
N LEU A 78 5.97 -12.48 -9.46
CA LEU A 78 5.06 -11.88 -8.50
C LEU A 78 5.08 -12.59 -7.13
N ARG A 79 5.47 -13.85 -7.09
CA ARG A 79 5.54 -14.62 -5.83
C ARG A 79 6.50 -14.00 -4.82
N ILE A 80 7.55 -13.25 -5.26
CA ILE A 80 8.44 -12.52 -4.33
C ILE A 80 7.68 -11.43 -3.56
N LEU A 81 6.80 -10.68 -4.23
CA LEU A 81 5.94 -9.68 -3.57
C LEU A 81 4.90 -10.35 -2.67
N ARG A 82 4.40 -11.53 -3.07
CA ARG A 82 3.47 -12.31 -2.25
C ARG A 82 4.13 -12.81 -0.96
N ALA A 83 5.43 -13.20 -0.99
CA ALA A 83 6.19 -13.57 0.21
C ALA A 83 6.22 -12.41 1.22
N VAL A 84 6.62 -11.22 0.76
CA VAL A 84 6.64 -10.01 1.58
C VAL A 84 5.25 -9.67 2.12
N ARG A 85 4.22 -9.77 1.27
CA ARG A 85 2.84 -9.52 1.69
C ARG A 85 2.38 -10.50 2.77
N PHE A 86 2.58 -11.80 2.59
CA PHE A 86 2.16 -12.79 3.59
C PHE A 86 2.91 -12.59 4.90
N ALA A 87 4.21 -12.32 4.85
CA ALA A 87 4.99 -12.01 6.04
C ALA A 87 4.40 -10.79 6.78
N ALA A 88 4.07 -9.71 6.06
CA ALA A 88 3.48 -8.51 6.64
C ALA A 88 2.04 -8.73 7.18
N GLN A 89 1.21 -9.50 6.47
CA GLN A 89 -0.18 -9.73 6.87
C GLN A 89 -0.33 -10.69 8.05
N LEU A 90 0.55 -11.68 8.15
CA LEU A 90 0.48 -12.73 9.17
C LEU A 90 1.41 -12.46 10.36
N ASP A 91 2.24 -11.44 10.27
CA ASP A 91 3.33 -11.18 11.23
C ASP A 91 4.29 -12.37 11.32
N PHE A 92 4.73 -12.87 10.16
CA PHE A 92 5.62 -14.00 10.01
C PHE A 92 6.97 -13.54 9.46
N VAL A 93 8.02 -14.32 9.72
CA VAL A 93 9.33 -14.13 9.11
C VAL A 93 9.43 -14.91 7.79
N ILE A 94 10.18 -14.39 6.83
CA ILE A 94 10.50 -15.15 5.62
C ILE A 94 11.71 -16.02 5.91
N GLU A 95 11.66 -17.28 5.52
CA GLU A 95 12.79 -18.20 5.63
C GLU A 95 14.03 -17.69 4.88
N ASP A 96 15.22 -17.92 5.40
CA ASP A 96 16.48 -17.36 4.86
C ASP A 96 16.73 -17.73 3.38
N GLU A 97 16.50 -18.98 2.98
CA GLU A 97 16.68 -19.40 1.58
C GLU A 97 15.62 -18.78 0.67
N THR A 98 14.38 -18.68 1.15
CA THR A 98 13.29 -17.99 0.45
C THR A 98 13.62 -16.49 0.32
N TYR A 99 14.17 -15.85 1.36
CA TYR A 99 14.56 -14.44 1.33
C TYR A 99 15.72 -14.16 0.36
N LYS A 100 16.73 -15.02 0.33
CA LYS A 100 17.84 -14.93 -0.65
C LYS A 100 17.34 -15.05 -2.09
N ALA A 101 16.43 -16.00 -2.33
CA ALA A 101 15.85 -16.18 -3.66
C ALA A 101 15.02 -14.96 -4.12
N ILE A 102 14.39 -14.20 -3.20
CA ILE A 102 13.74 -12.93 -3.53
C ILE A 102 14.73 -11.96 -4.18
N ALA A 103 15.91 -11.78 -3.56
CA ALA A 103 16.93 -10.86 -4.09
C ALA A 103 17.46 -11.30 -5.46
N GLU A 104 17.65 -12.61 -5.67
CA GLU A 104 18.10 -13.14 -6.96
C GLU A 104 17.09 -12.92 -8.09
N ILE A 105 15.79 -13.06 -7.80
CA ILE A 105 14.71 -12.99 -8.79
C ILE A 105 14.10 -11.59 -8.91
N ALA A 106 14.43 -10.65 -8.03
CA ALA A 106 13.94 -9.27 -8.07
C ALA A 106 13.97 -8.62 -9.46
N PRO A 107 15.04 -8.78 -10.30
CA PRO A 107 15.07 -8.23 -11.66
C PRO A 107 13.91 -8.69 -12.56
N ASN A 108 13.36 -9.88 -12.35
CA ASN A 108 12.29 -10.43 -13.16
C ASN A 108 10.94 -9.70 -12.95
N LEU A 109 10.82 -8.84 -11.92
CA LEU A 109 9.65 -7.98 -11.74
C LEU A 109 9.39 -7.04 -12.93
N VAL A 110 10.38 -6.79 -13.80
CA VAL A 110 10.18 -6.01 -15.02
C VAL A 110 9.15 -6.64 -15.96
N HIS A 111 8.99 -7.96 -15.91
CA HIS A 111 8.04 -8.72 -16.71
C HIS A 111 6.64 -8.80 -16.07
N VAL A 112 6.48 -8.35 -14.84
CA VAL A 112 5.19 -8.36 -14.13
C VAL A 112 4.44 -7.06 -14.38
N SER A 113 3.14 -7.16 -14.70
CA SER A 113 2.31 -5.97 -14.94
C SER A 113 2.20 -5.10 -13.68
N LYS A 114 2.16 -3.78 -13.86
CA LYS A 114 2.14 -2.82 -12.76
C LYS A 114 0.87 -2.96 -11.90
N GLU A 115 -0.23 -3.40 -12.48
CA GLU A 115 -1.49 -3.68 -11.78
C GLU A 115 -1.35 -4.87 -10.80
N ARG A 116 -0.62 -5.92 -11.20
CA ARG A 116 -0.33 -7.06 -10.31
C ARG A 116 0.60 -6.63 -9.17
N ILE A 117 1.68 -5.91 -9.50
CA ILE A 117 2.60 -5.33 -8.52
C ILE A 117 1.84 -4.45 -7.54
N GLN A 118 1.04 -3.50 -8.04
CA GLN A 118 0.22 -2.60 -7.23
C GLN A 118 -0.71 -3.34 -6.27
N THR A 119 -1.32 -4.43 -6.73
CA THR A 119 -2.24 -5.22 -5.91
C THR A 119 -1.54 -5.84 -4.70
N GLU A 120 -0.39 -6.49 -4.89
CA GLU A 120 0.36 -7.11 -3.79
C GLU A 120 0.99 -6.04 -2.88
N PHE A 121 1.56 -4.98 -3.48
CA PHE A 121 2.12 -3.85 -2.74
C PHE A 121 1.08 -3.15 -1.86
N THR A 122 -0.11 -2.87 -2.41
CA THR A 122 -1.21 -2.27 -1.64
C THR A 122 -1.59 -3.14 -0.45
N LYS A 123 -1.73 -4.46 -0.66
CA LYS A 123 -2.08 -5.40 0.43
C LYS A 123 -1.02 -5.44 1.53
N THR A 124 0.26 -5.31 1.16
CA THR A 124 1.36 -5.18 2.13
C THR A 124 1.22 -3.87 2.92
N LEU A 125 1.01 -2.77 2.22
CA LEU A 125 0.96 -1.44 2.81
C LEU A 125 -0.25 -1.21 3.73
N ILE A 126 -1.40 -1.83 3.43
CA ILE A 126 -2.61 -1.77 4.27
C ILE A 126 -2.67 -2.85 5.37
N SER A 127 -1.67 -3.74 5.45
CA SER A 127 -1.60 -4.77 6.48
C SER A 127 -1.37 -4.18 7.89
N CYS A 128 -1.37 -5.05 8.89
CA CYS A 128 -0.99 -4.68 10.26
C CYS A 128 0.51 -4.35 10.40
N ASN A 129 1.36 -4.81 9.46
CA ASN A 129 2.79 -4.56 9.44
C ASN A 129 3.23 -3.88 8.13
N PRO A 130 2.83 -2.62 7.87
CA PRO A 130 3.20 -1.90 6.64
C PRO A 130 4.70 -1.70 6.47
N GLN A 131 5.49 -1.80 7.55
CA GLN A 131 6.96 -1.79 7.50
C GLN A 131 7.55 -2.95 6.69
N GLY A 132 6.80 -4.02 6.40
CA GLY A 132 7.20 -5.06 5.47
C GLY A 132 7.58 -4.53 4.07
N VAL A 133 7.13 -3.33 3.70
CA VAL A 133 7.55 -2.63 2.48
C VAL A 133 9.07 -2.39 2.44
N LEU A 134 9.75 -2.28 3.58
CA LEU A 134 11.20 -2.06 3.64
C LEU A 134 11.98 -3.24 3.04
N ALA A 135 11.47 -4.44 3.16
CA ALA A 135 12.07 -5.62 2.53
C ALA A 135 12.18 -5.48 0.99
N MET A 136 11.37 -4.63 0.36
CA MET A 136 11.45 -4.39 -1.09
C MET A 136 12.70 -3.60 -1.48
N GLU A 137 13.20 -2.73 -0.60
CA GLU A 137 14.47 -2.05 -0.78
C GLU A 137 15.64 -2.95 -0.40
N GLU A 138 15.55 -3.64 0.73
CA GLU A 138 16.59 -4.53 1.26
C GLU A 138 16.93 -5.67 0.31
N THR A 139 15.93 -6.22 -0.38
CA THR A 139 16.08 -7.30 -1.36
C THR A 139 16.33 -6.81 -2.80
N GLY A 140 16.46 -5.49 -3.00
CA GLY A 140 16.72 -4.91 -4.32
C GLY A 140 15.54 -4.95 -5.30
N MET A 141 14.31 -5.16 -4.84
CA MET A 141 13.11 -5.11 -5.70
C MET A 141 12.76 -3.69 -6.16
N SER A 142 13.11 -2.69 -5.35
CA SER A 142 12.71 -1.29 -5.53
C SER A 142 12.92 -0.75 -6.97
N PRO A 143 14.06 -0.96 -7.66
CA PRO A 143 14.28 -0.45 -9.02
C PRO A 143 13.37 -1.08 -10.09
N TYR A 144 12.81 -2.24 -9.81
CA TYR A 144 11.99 -3.00 -10.76
C TYR A 144 10.49 -2.82 -10.54
N MET A 145 10.10 -2.18 -9.43
CA MET A 145 8.70 -1.86 -9.12
C MET A 145 8.15 -0.82 -10.11
N THR A 146 8.72 0.38 -10.10
CA THR A 146 8.51 1.44 -11.09
C THR A 146 9.75 2.31 -11.20
N GLN A 147 9.81 3.21 -12.20
CA GLN A 147 10.97 4.08 -12.41
C GLN A 147 11.24 4.99 -11.21
N SER A 148 10.20 5.57 -10.61
CA SER A 148 10.32 6.53 -9.51
C SER A 148 10.24 5.88 -8.12
N PHE A 149 10.04 4.55 -8.03
CA PHE A 149 9.88 3.87 -6.75
C PHE A 149 11.12 3.97 -5.84
N PRO A 150 12.37 3.90 -6.35
CA PRO A 150 13.57 4.06 -5.52
C PRO A 150 13.68 5.42 -4.83
N ASP A 151 13.04 6.47 -5.35
CA ASP A 151 13.03 7.79 -4.73
C ASP A 151 12.43 7.77 -3.32
N ILE A 152 11.52 6.83 -3.03
CA ILE A 152 10.90 6.66 -1.71
C ILE A 152 11.96 6.49 -0.62
N PHE A 153 12.91 5.62 -0.87
CA PHE A 153 13.94 5.24 0.10
C PHE A 153 15.13 6.22 0.08
N SER A 154 15.58 6.58 -1.11
CA SER A 154 16.74 7.48 -1.28
C SER A 154 16.48 8.87 -0.72
N GLU A 155 15.30 9.46 -0.93
CA GLU A 155 14.97 10.76 -0.37
C GLU A 155 14.67 10.69 1.14
N ALA A 156 14.04 9.63 1.63
CA ALA A 156 13.89 9.46 3.06
C ALA A 156 15.25 9.42 3.76
N LYS A 157 16.19 8.65 3.23
CA LYS A 157 17.57 8.57 3.74
C LYS A 157 18.28 9.92 3.69
N SER A 158 18.18 10.64 2.58
CA SER A 158 18.83 11.96 2.42
C SER A 158 18.29 13.02 3.38
N ARG A 159 17.02 12.90 3.78
CA ARG A 159 16.34 13.81 4.72
C ARG A 159 16.37 13.33 6.17
N GLY A 160 17.02 12.20 6.46
CA GLY A 160 17.09 11.64 7.82
C GLY A 160 15.73 11.15 8.34
N ILE A 161 14.83 10.70 7.45
CA ILE A 161 13.49 10.25 7.82
C ILE A 161 13.52 8.74 8.08
N CYS A 162 13.10 8.34 9.26
CA CYS A 162 12.89 6.94 9.61
C CYS A 162 11.57 6.43 9.01
N LEU A 163 11.65 5.76 7.85
CA LEU A 163 10.48 5.18 7.20
C LEU A 163 9.86 4.07 8.02
N GLU A 164 10.66 3.27 8.71
CA GLU A 164 10.17 2.18 9.57
C GLU A 164 9.21 2.72 10.63
N GLU A 165 9.63 3.73 11.39
CA GLU A 165 8.79 4.34 12.40
C GLU A 165 7.53 4.98 11.82
N ARG A 166 7.65 5.64 10.67
CA ARG A 166 6.51 6.24 9.97
C ARG A 166 5.51 5.19 9.50
N LEU A 167 5.99 4.09 8.92
CA LEU A 167 5.14 2.98 8.49
C LEU A 167 4.47 2.30 9.67
N ARG A 168 5.21 2.07 10.76
CA ARG A 168 4.67 1.52 12.00
C ARG A 168 3.52 2.38 12.54
N ARG A 169 3.70 3.70 12.62
CA ARG A 169 2.63 4.63 13.02
C ARG A 169 1.47 4.63 12.04
N SER A 170 1.73 4.47 10.76
CA SER A 170 0.67 4.40 9.77
C SER A 170 -0.25 3.20 9.97
N ALA A 171 0.18 2.13 10.65
CA ALA A 171 -0.67 0.99 10.98
C ALA A 171 -1.89 1.38 11.85
N GLU A 172 -1.78 2.46 12.62
CA GLU A 172 -2.86 3.00 13.46
C GLU A 172 -3.89 3.82 12.67
N LEU A 173 -3.55 4.23 11.44
CA LEU A 173 -4.48 4.91 10.54
C LEU A 173 -5.52 3.92 9.99
N PRO A 174 -6.71 4.40 9.57
CA PRO A 174 -7.65 3.56 8.83
C PRO A 174 -6.96 2.81 7.68
N ALA A 175 -7.38 1.57 7.43
CA ALA A 175 -6.80 0.71 6.38
C ALA A 175 -7.25 1.14 4.96
N GLU A 176 -7.27 2.45 4.72
CA GLU A 176 -7.61 3.06 3.44
C GLU A 176 -6.34 3.33 2.63
N LYS A 177 -6.37 3.05 1.33
CA LYS A 177 -5.21 3.19 0.45
C LYS A 177 -4.56 4.57 0.56
N TYR A 178 -5.35 5.64 0.47
CA TYR A 178 -4.82 7.01 0.46
C TYR A 178 -4.09 7.39 1.74
N PHE A 179 -4.50 6.86 2.90
CA PHE A 179 -3.78 7.08 4.16
C PHE A 179 -2.41 6.40 4.14
N ARG A 180 -2.38 5.15 3.73
CA ARG A 180 -1.15 4.34 3.74
C ARG A 180 -0.14 4.83 2.71
N TYR A 181 -0.59 5.12 1.49
CA TYR A 181 0.25 5.72 0.46
C TYR A 181 0.68 7.15 0.84
N GLY A 182 -0.22 7.95 1.40
CA GLY A 182 0.12 9.27 1.94
C GLY A 182 1.22 9.20 2.99
N ALA A 183 1.14 8.26 3.94
CA ALA A 183 2.15 8.07 4.97
C ALA A 183 3.52 7.67 4.40
N LEU A 184 3.54 6.71 3.47
CA LEU A 184 4.77 6.28 2.80
C LEU A 184 5.43 7.42 2.02
N LEU A 185 4.62 8.23 1.30
CA LEU A 185 5.12 9.19 0.30
C LEU A 185 5.15 10.65 0.79
N ALA A 186 4.71 10.95 2.02
CA ALA A 186 4.59 12.31 2.55
C ALA A 186 5.85 13.18 2.38
N HIS A 187 7.03 12.56 2.50
CA HIS A 187 8.31 13.26 2.39
C HIS A 187 8.69 13.65 0.97
N LEU A 188 8.02 13.10 -0.04
CA LEU A 188 8.29 13.38 -1.46
C LEU A 188 7.54 14.62 -1.98
N GLY A 189 6.49 15.06 -1.24
CA GLY A 189 5.61 16.14 -1.66
C GLY A 189 4.67 15.74 -2.81
N GLU A 190 3.84 16.70 -3.25
CA GLU A 190 2.71 16.45 -4.15
C GLU A 190 3.11 15.80 -5.48
N LYS A 191 4.06 16.43 -6.21
CA LYS A 191 4.39 16.03 -7.58
C LYS A 191 4.97 14.62 -7.68
N LYS A 192 5.95 14.29 -6.85
CA LYS A 192 6.57 12.96 -6.85
C LYS A 192 5.61 11.89 -6.37
N THR A 193 4.79 12.20 -5.35
CA THR A 193 3.70 11.31 -4.91
C THR A 193 2.77 10.98 -6.06
N GLU A 194 2.28 11.99 -6.81
CA GLU A 194 1.41 11.76 -7.97
C GLU A 194 2.10 10.88 -9.03
N THR A 195 3.36 11.14 -9.35
CA THR A 195 4.12 10.37 -10.34
C THR A 195 4.18 8.90 -9.97
N ILE A 196 4.63 8.58 -8.74
CA ILE A 196 4.76 7.19 -8.27
C ILE A 196 3.41 6.47 -8.29
N LEU A 197 2.35 7.13 -7.81
CA LEU A 197 1.02 6.52 -7.78
C LEU A 197 0.44 6.26 -9.17
N ARG A 198 0.73 7.13 -10.16
CA ARG A 198 0.36 6.92 -11.56
C ARG A 198 1.14 5.78 -12.20
N GLU A 199 2.45 5.71 -11.93
CA GLU A 199 3.30 4.61 -12.40
C GLU A 199 2.82 3.25 -11.84
N LEU A 200 2.37 3.22 -10.59
CA LEU A 200 1.76 2.05 -9.94
C LEU A 200 0.32 1.78 -10.38
N LYS A 201 -0.27 2.59 -11.25
CA LYS A 201 -1.64 2.42 -11.75
C LYS A 201 -2.73 2.45 -10.67
N LEU A 202 -2.57 3.32 -9.66
CA LEU A 202 -3.62 3.54 -8.66
C LEU A 202 -4.83 4.26 -9.27
N ASP A 203 -5.97 4.12 -8.62
CA ASP A 203 -7.20 4.83 -8.97
C ASP A 203 -7.09 6.34 -8.66
N ASN A 204 -7.88 7.16 -9.38
CA ASN A 204 -7.83 8.62 -9.28
C ASN A 204 -8.21 9.15 -7.89
N HIS A 205 -9.09 8.47 -7.15
CA HIS A 205 -9.46 8.84 -5.79
C HIS A 205 -8.25 8.70 -4.86
N THR A 206 -7.60 7.54 -4.89
CA THR A 206 -6.38 7.28 -4.11
C THR A 206 -5.26 8.28 -4.46
N ILE A 207 -5.02 8.52 -5.76
CA ILE A 207 -3.99 9.46 -6.22
C ILE A 207 -4.27 10.87 -5.68
N ARG A 208 -5.48 11.39 -5.88
CA ARG A 208 -5.86 12.75 -5.45
C ARG A 208 -5.72 12.92 -3.95
N SER A 209 -6.25 11.97 -3.19
CA SER A 209 -6.26 12.04 -1.74
C SER A 209 -4.85 11.91 -1.14
N ALA A 210 -4.08 10.91 -1.56
CA ALA A 210 -2.74 10.69 -1.04
C ALA A 210 -1.76 11.83 -1.39
N LYS A 211 -1.82 12.37 -2.62
CA LYS A 211 -0.97 13.51 -2.99
C LYS A 211 -1.32 14.78 -2.21
N THR A 212 -2.61 15.00 -1.92
CA THR A 212 -3.03 16.13 -1.07
C THR A 212 -2.51 15.95 0.35
N LEU A 213 -2.65 14.76 0.95
CA LEU A 213 -2.05 14.48 2.26
C LEU A 213 -0.54 14.73 2.26
N ALA A 214 0.16 14.28 1.21
CA ALA A 214 1.61 14.50 1.08
C ALA A 214 1.99 15.99 0.90
N ALA A 215 1.14 16.77 0.20
CA ALA A 215 1.37 18.20 0.00
C ALA A 215 1.28 19.00 1.30
N PHE A 216 0.37 18.61 2.19
CA PHE A 216 0.10 19.32 3.45
C PHE A 216 0.85 18.71 4.65
N SER A 217 1.35 17.49 4.53
CA SER A 217 2.07 16.83 5.62
C SER A 217 3.33 17.59 6.02
N GLY A 218 3.51 17.69 7.33
CA GLY A 218 4.66 18.40 7.91
C GLY A 218 4.51 19.92 7.95
N LEU A 219 3.54 20.53 7.26
CA LEU A 219 3.27 21.95 7.36
C LEU A 219 2.65 22.31 8.73
N PRO A 220 2.81 23.56 9.20
CA PRO A 220 2.12 24.01 10.41
C PRO A 220 0.61 23.81 10.31
N LEU A 221 -0.01 23.17 11.31
CA LEU A 221 -1.45 23.04 11.36
C LEU A 221 -2.12 24.38 11.68
N PRO A 222 -3.28 24.67 11.09
CA PRO A 222 -4.00 25.91 11.33
C PRO A 222 -4.60 25.94 12.76
N THR A 223 -4.29 26.98 13.52
CA THR A 223 -4.76 27.18 14.90
C THR A 223 -5.76 28.32 15.05
N GLU A 224 -6.07 29.04 13.96
CA GLU A 224 -7.04 30.14 13.91
C GLU A 224 -8.13 29.86 12.86
N GLU A 225 -9.35 30.36 13.09
CA GLU A 225 -10.50 30.11 12.20
C GLU A 225 -10.24 30.50 10.73
N GLY A 226 -9.59 31.64 10.50
CA GLY A 226 -9.25 32.09 9.14
C GLY A 226 -8.31 31.14 8.42
N ALA A 227 -7.30 30.65 9.13
CA ALA A 227 -6.35 29.66 8.61
C ALA A 227 -7.02 28.29 8.37
N VAL A 228 -7.91 27.86 9.29
CA VAL A 228 -8.71 26.62 9.12
C VAL A 228 -9.57 26.71 7.87
N ARG A 229 -10.35 27.79 7.67
CA ARG A 229 -11.16 28.00 6.45
C ARG A 229 -10.32 27.96 5.19
N LYS A 230 -9.15 28.61 5.20
CA LYS A 230 -8.22 28.61 4.07
C LYS A 230 -7.75 27.20 3.74
N THR A 231 -7.35 26.42 4.73
CA THR A 231 -6.89 25.03 4.51
C THR A 231 -8.03 24.14 4.04
N MET A 232 -9.24 24.25 4.65
CA MET A 232 -10.44 23.53 4.19
C MET A 232 -10.79 23.84 2.73
N SER A 233 -10.59 25.08 2.27
CA SER A 233 -10.87 25.47 0.87
C SER A 233 -9.94 24.81 -0.17
N GLN A 234 -8.79 24.33 0.26
CA GLN A 234 -7.75 23.74 -0.61
C GLN A 234 -7.89 22.23 -0.83
N MET A 235 -8.83 21.59 -0.13
CA MET A 235 -9.10 20.15 -0.25
C MET A 235 -10.59 19.84 -0.13
N GLU A 236 -10.98 18.61 -0.43
CA GLU A 236 -12.36 18.17 -0.21
C GLU A 236 -12.69 18.17 1.30
N ASP A 237 -13.95 18.41 1.63
CA ASP A 237 -14.36 18.63 3.03
C ASP A 237 -14.06 17.44 3.94
N TRP A 238 -14.36 16.24 3.46
CA TRP A 238 -14.04 14.99 4.15
C TRP A 238 -12.53 14.75 4.25
N LEU A 239 -11.74 15.23 3.28
CA LEU A 239 -10.29 15.05 3.26
C LEU A 239 -9.60 15.94 4.30
N PHE A 240 -10.22 17.06 4.69
CA PHE A 240 -9.68 17.86 5.80
C PHE A 240 -9.73 17.09 7.13
N ASP A 241 -10.82 16.37 7.41
CA ASP A 241 -10.92 15.52 8.60
C ASP A 241 -9.90 14.38 8.54
N ALA A 242 -9.79 13.75 7.38
CA ALA A 242 -8.76 12.73 7.14
C ALA A 242 -7.33 13.28 7.33
N PHE A 243 -7.05 14.49 6.88
CA PHE A 243 -5.77 15.16 7.07
C PHE A 243 -5.44 15.39 8.56
N LEU A 244 -6.40 15.82 9.37
CA LEU A 244 -6.17 15.97 10.82
C LEU A 244 -5.93 14.64 11.51
N ILE A 245 -6.64 13.57 11.12
CA ILE A 245 -6.38 12.20 11.59
C ILE A 245 -4.98 11.77 11.18
N PHE A 246 -4.58 12.03 9.95
CA PHE A 246 -3.28 11.69 9.38
C PHE A 246 -2.14 12.37 10.17
N GLU A 247 -2.19 13.68 10.34
CA GLU A 247 -1.15 14.44 11.02
C GLU A 247 -0.99 14.03 12.49
N ARG A 248 -2.08 13.89 13.25
CA ARG A 248 -2.01 13.52 14.67
C ARG A 248 -1.45 12.13 14.94
N ASN A 249 -1.61 11.19 13.98
CA ASN A 249 -1.10 9.82 14.12
C ASN A 249 0.36 9.70 13.65
N LEU A 250 0.72 10.38 12.56
CA LEU A 250 2.10 10.32 12.06
C LEU A 250 3.06 11.23 12.82
N LEU A 251 2.56 12.36 13.34
CA LEU A 251 3.34 13.40 14.00
C LEU A 251 2.72 13.69 15.39
N PRO A 252 3.00 12.85 16.41
CA PRO A 252 2.40 12.98 17.74
C PRO A 252 2.56 14.36 18.38
N GLU A 253 3.63 15.09 18.04
CA GLU A 253 3.89 16.46 18.47
C GLU A 253 2.84 17.46 17.96
N LYS A 254 2.06 17.10 16.93
CA LYS A 254 1.00 17.94 16.37
C LYS A 254 -0.41 17.58 16.89
N ARG A 255 -0.52 16.64 17.80
CA ARG A 255 -1.82 16.16 18.30
C ARG A 255 -2.70 17.27 18.84
N GLU A 256 -2.16 18.12 19.71
CA GLU A 256 -2.93 19.24 20.29
C GLU A 256 -3.39 20.24 19.23
N GLN A 257 -2.51 20.56 18.26
CA GLN A 257 -2.88 21.45 17.15
C GLN A 257 -3.97 20.85 16.26
N ALA A 258 -3.91 19.53 15.98
CA ALA A 258 -4.92 18.83 15.21
C ALA A 258 -6.28 18.83 15.93
N GLU A 259 -6.31 18.59 17.23
CA GLU A 259 -7.52 18.67 18.05
C GLU A 259 -8.11 20.09 18.10
N GLN A 260 -7.25 21.11 18.17
CA GLN A 260 -7.69 22.50 18.09
C GLN A 260 -8.30 22.82 16.71
N ALA A 261 -7.64 22.43 15.63
CA ALA A 261 -8.13 22.60 14.27
C ALA A 261 -9.46 21.88 14.05
N GLU A 262 -9.63 20.67 14.60
CA GLU A 262 -10.88 19.91 14.55
C GLU A 262 -12.05 20.65 15.25
N LYS A 263 -11.80 21.20 16.43
CA LYS A 263 -12.81 22.02 17.16
C LYS A 263 -13.21 23.26 16.37
N LEU A 264 -12.25 23.95 15.76
CA LEU A 264 -12.49 25.11 14.92
C LEU A 264 -13.27 24.74 13.65
N CYS A 265 -12.88 23.66 12.97
CA CYS A 265 -13.58 23.14 11.81
C CYS A 265 -15.05 22.85 12.12
N ARG A 266 -15.34 22.18 13.23
CA ARG A 266 -16.71 21.89 13.69
C ARG A 266 -17.52 23.17 13.84
N ARG A 267 -16.99 24.20 14.53
CA ARG A 267 -17.66 25.50 14.69
C ARG A 267 -17.96 26.21 13.36
N ILE A 268 -16.98 26.18 12.43
CA ILE A 268 -17.13 26.76 11.10
C ILE A 268 -18.25 26.07 10.34
N ARG A 269 -18.37 24.74 10.40
CA ARG A 269 -19.46 23.98 9.78
C ARG A 269 -20.80 24.22 10.43
N GLU A 270 -20.87 24.26 11.75
CA GLU A 270 -22.12 24.53 12.52
C GLU A 270 -22.70 25.92 12.21
N ARG A 271 -21.85 26.92 12.00
CA ARG A 271 -22.28 28.27 11.60
C ARG A 271 -22.65 28.38 10.12
N GLY A 272 -22.31 27.40 9.30
CA GLY A 272 -22.47 27.46 7.84
C GLY A 272 -21.59 28.52 7.18
N ASP A 273 -20.39 28.74 7.72
CA ASP A 273 -19.43 29.71 7.17
C ASP A 273 -19.09 29.38 5.71
N CYS A 274 -18.94 30.41 4.88
CA CYS A 274 -18.42 30.25 3.52
C CYS A 274 -16.97 29.81 3.55
N VAL A 275 -16.70 28.61 3.02
CA VAL A 275 -15.34 28.04 2.92
C VAL A 275 -14.87 27.98 1.47
N ARG A 276 -15.79 27.76 0.53
CA ARG A 276 -15.49 27.62 -0.90
C ARG A 276 -16.27 28.62 -1.73
N MET A 277 -15.76 28.93 -2.92
CA MET A 277 -16.48 29.83 -3.85
C MET A 277 -17.93 29.39 -4.11
N LYS A 278 -18.22 28.09 -4.18
CA LYS A 278 -19.58 27.56 -4.36
C LYS A 278 -20.51 27.84 -3.16
N ASP A 279 -19.96 28.12 -1.99
CA ASP A 279 -20.69 28.39 -0.77
C ASP A 279 -21.04 29.92 -0.64
N MET A 280 -20.51 30.73 -1.56
CA MET A 280 -20.78 32.18 -1.59
C MET A 280 -22.24 32.44 -1.95
N LYS A 281 -22.87 33.30 -1.16
CA LYS A 281 -24.25 33.78 -1.44
C LYS A 281 -24.28 34.85 -2.53
N VAL A 282 -23.15 35.50 -2.80
CA VAL A 282 -22.98 36.54 -3.83
C VAL A 282 -22.58 35.88 -5.13
N THR A 283 -23.32 36.13 -6.19
CA THR A 283 -23.03 35.65 -7.55
C THR A 283 -22.30 36.70 -8.40
N GLY A 284 -21.77 36.30 -9.54
CA GLY A 284 -21.18 37.26 -10.50
C GLY A 284 -22.20 38.29 -10.99
N ASN A 285 -23.50 37.93 -11.10
CA ASN A 285 -24.55 38.85 -11.47
C ASN A 285 -24.77 39.92 -10.41
N ASP A 286 -24.79 39.55 -9.14
CA ASP A 286 -24.94 40.51 -8.03
C ASP A 286 -23.77 41.51 -8.02
N LEU A 287 -22.56 41.07 -8.37
CA LEU A 287 -21.40 41.95 -8.49
C LEU A 287 -21.52 42.89 -9.70
N MET A 288 -22.05 42.42 -10.82
CA MET A 288 -22.31 43.29 -11.99
C MET A 288 -23.39 44.30 -11.70
N GLU A 289 -24.47 43.92 -11.00
CA GLU A 289 -25.53 44.83 -10.55
C GLU A 289 -25.00 45.89 -9.57
N ALA A 290 -24.04 45.53 -8.76
CA ALA A 290 -23.31 46.44 -7.86
C ALA A 290 -22.26 47.33 -8.57
N GLY A 291 -22.16 47.22 -9.91
CA GLY A 291 -21.25 48.05 -10.73
C GLY A 291 -19.84 47.56 -10.86
N VAL A 292 -19.54 46.34 -10.41
CA VAL A 292 -18.23 45.68 -10.65
C VAL A 292 -18.14 45.21 -12.10
N LYS A 293 -17.17 45.73 -12.84
CA LYS A 293 -16.95 45.30 -14.24
C LYS A 293 -16.18 43.97 -14.24
N PRO A 294 -16.48 43.06 -15.21
CA PRO A 294 -15.76 41.79 -15.35
C PRO A 294 -14.28 42.00 -15.61
#